data_f5eda9759812f3d4cce62a27dd8b9acf
#
_entry.id   f5eda9759812f3d4cce62a27dd8b9acf
#
_cell.length_a   1.000
_cell.length_b   1.000
_cell.length_c   1.000
_cell.angle_alpha   90.00
_cell.angle_beta   90.00
_cell.angle_gamma   90.00
#
_symmetry.space_group_name_H-M   'P 1'
#
loop_
_entity.id
_entity.type
_entity.pdbx_description
1 polymer ?
#
loop_
_entity_poly.entity_id
_entity_poly.type
_entity_poly.pdbx_seq_one_letter_code
_entity_poly.pdbx_strand_id
1 'polypeptide(L)'
;LDLRNDPGGLLQAAIGVSAAFLPEKSDVVSIKGRTPQSDYAFKAVEKDYRSGNAAKALAELTPAAKTVPLVVLINSSSASASEIVAGALQDHKRAVLLGDRSFGKGSVQTILPMTFGEKTVGVKLTTARYYTPSGRSIQARGIEPDFYVDDTPKGNFPTFQVREADLAHHLANQQDAKKSDKDKKAEAEALPYDD
;
A
#
# COMPACT_ATOMS: atom_id res chain seq x y z
N LEU A 1 -9.16 -12.01 7.58
CA LEU A 1 -8.97 -10.59 7.84
C LEU A 1 -9.81 -9.80 6.84
N ASP A 2 -10.75 -8.99 7.34
CA ASP A 2 -11.60 -8.15 6.47
C ASP A 2 -11.08 -6.72 6.49
N LEU A 3 -10.63 -6.25 5.32
CA LEU A 3 -10.15 -4.88 5.07
C LEU A 3 -11.09 -4.14 4.10
N ARG A 4 -12.26 -4.68 3.77
CA ARG A 4 -13.23 -3.99 2.92
C ARG A 4 -13.73 -2.72 3.63
N ASN A 5 -13.85 -1.65 2.87
CA ASN A 5 -14.26 -0.32 3.35
C ASN A 5 -13.33 0.26 4.44
N ASP A 6 -12.11 -0.24 4.55
CA ASP A 6 -11.10 0.29 5.47
C ASP A 6 -10.20 1.32 4.75
N PRO A 7 -10.35 2.63 5.04
CA PRO A 7 -9.57 3.68 4.39
C PRO A 7 -8.11 3.73 4.85
N GLY A 8 -7.73 2.82 5.75
CA GLY A 8 -6.41 2.76 6.36
C GLY A 8 -6.27 3.64 7.60
N GLY A 9 -5.03 4.00 7.93
CA GLY A 9 -4.71 4.74 9.14
C GLY A 9 -3.21 4.96 9.29
N LEU A 10 -2.71 4.70 10.49
CA LEU A 10 -1.29 4.90 10.81
C LEU A 10 -0.41 3.85 10.15
N LEU A 11 0.72 4.27 9.59
CA LEU A 11 1.73 3.38 9.02
C LEU A 11 2.20 2.31 10.04
N GLN A 12 2.47 2.73 11.27
CA GLN A 12 2.91 1.83 12.34
C GLN A 12 1.85 0.75 12.65
N ALA A 13 0.57 1.09 12.55
CA ALA A 13 -0.51 0.12 12.72
C ALA A 13 -0.51 -0.92 11.59
N ALA A 14 -0.32 -0.50 10.34
CA ALA A 14 -0.18 -1.43 9.21
C ALA A 14 1.00 -2.38 9.38
N ILE A 15 2.15 -1.86 9.83
CA ILE A 15 3.34 -2.69 10.11
C ILE A 15 3.04 -3.68 11.23
N GLY A 16 2.38 -3.25 12.31
CA GLY A 16 1.99 -4.10 13.43
C GLY A 16 1.02 -5.22 13.03
N VAL A 17 -0.03 -4.88 12.26
CA VAL A 17 -0.98 -5.88 11.75
C VAL A 17 -0.27 -6.89 10.83
N SER A 18 0.62 -6.42 9.95
CA SER A 18 1.42 -7.30 9.11
C SER A 18 2.34 -8.20 9.95
N ALA A 19 2.97 -7.66 10.98
CA ALA A 19 3.85 -8.41 11.89
C ALA A 19 3.11 -9.49 12.70
N ALA A 20 1.79 -9.34 12.91
CA ALA A 20 0.97 -10.39 13.53
C ALA A 20 0.98 -11.69 12.72
N PHE A 21 1.08 -11.59 11.40
CA PHE A 21 0.94 -12.72 10.48
C PHE A 21 2.24 -13.11 9.79
N LEU A 22 3.20 -12.20 9.65
CA LEU A 22 4.48 -12.44 8.98
C LEU A 22 5.56 -12.92 9.97
N PRO A 23 6.56 -13.66 9.49
CA PRO A 23 7.77 -13.91 10.28
C PRO A 23 8.45 -12.61 10.70
N GLU A 24 9.15 -12.66 11.82
CA GLU A 24 9.96 -11.52 12.28
C GLU A 24 10.98 -11.10 11.22
N LYS A 25 11.21 -9.79 11.09
CA LYS A 25 12.13 -9.15 10.14
C LYS A 25 11.70 -9.22 8.67
N SER A 26 10.53 -9.77 8.34
CA SER A 26 9.98 -9.68 6.99
C SER A 26 9.81 -8.22 6.57
N ASP A 27 10.10 -7.92 5.32
CA ASP A 27 9.79 -6.60 4.75
C ASP A 27 8.28 -6.40 4.68
N VAL A 28 7.80 -5.22 5.06
CA VAL A 28 6.37 -4.89 5.04
C VAL A 28 6.07 -3.86 3.96
N VAL A 29 6.81 -2.77 3.95
CA VAL A 29 6.61 -1.69 2.99
C VAL A 29 7.91 -0.89 2.88
N SER A 30 8.21 -0.37 1.70
CA SER A 30 9.24 0.64 1.55
C SER A 30 8.64 1.98 1.12
N ILE A 31 9.28 3.06 1.56
CA ILE A 31 9.00 4.41 1.09
C ILE A 31 10.17 4.89 0.25
N LYS A 32 9.87 5.62 -0.83
CA LYS A 32 10.87 6.27 -1.66
C LYS A 32 10.48 7.72 -1.89
N GLY A 33 11.36 8.62 -1.50
CA GLY A 33 11.19 10.06 -1.66
C GLY A 33 11.90 10.62 -2.89
N ARG A 34 12.09 11.93 -2.91
CA ARG A 34 12.83 12.61 -3.98
C ARG A 34 14.34 12.45 -3.85
N THR A 35 14.83 12.23 -2.63
CA THR A 35 16.25 12.05 -2.33
C THR A 35 16.48 10.66 -1.77
N PRO A 36 17.66 10.04 -2.03
CA PRO A 36 17.97 8.72 -1.48
C PRO A 36 17.89 8.64 0.04
N GLN A 37 18.12 9.75 0.74
CA GLN A 37 18.02 9.84 2.21
C GLN A 37 16.58 9.73 2.71
N SER A 38 15.61 9.89 1.83
CA SER A 38 14.18 9.72 2.14
C SER A 38 13.69 8.29 1.93
N ASP A 39 14.56 7.39 1.48
CA ASP A 39 14.22 5.99 1.24
C ASP A 39 14.36 5.20 2.54
N TYR A 40 13.32 4.44 2.87
CA TYR A 40 13.32 3.59 4.06
C TYR A 40 12.47 2.34 3.84
N ALA A 41 12.96 1.20 4.35
CA ALA A 41 12.23 -0.06 4.35
C ALA A 41 11.79 -0.41 5.78
N PHE A 42 10.50 -0.58 5.97
CA PHE A 42 9.91 -0.99 7.24
C PHE A 42 9.72 -2.50 7.26
N LYS A 43 10.04 -3.09 8.41
CA LYS A 43 10.02 -4.54 8.61
C LYS A 43 9.07 -4.91 9.76
N ALA A 44 8.73 -6.18 9.81
CA ALA A 44 7.98 -6.78 10.92
C ALA A 44 8.87 -6.90 12.18
N VAL A 45 9.31 -5.75 12.73
CA VAL A 45 10.13 -5.64 13.93
C VAL A 45 9.58 -4.57 14.86
N GLU A 46 9.73 -4.77 16.16
CA GLU A 46 9.13 -3.89 17.17
C GLU A 46 9.44 -2.40 16.96
N LYS A 47 10.68 -2.06 16.62
CA LYS A 47 11.08 -0.66 16.39
C LYS A 47 10.26 0.05 15.31
N ASP A 48 9.72 -0.70 14.32
CA ASP A 48 8.99 -0.16 13.18
C ASP A 48 7.48 -0.05 13.44
N TYR A 49 6.92 -0.85 14.37
CA TYR A 49 5.50 -0.78 14.74
C TYR A 49 5.24 -0.34 16.19
N ARG A 50 6.26 0.04 16.94
CA ARG A 50 6.14 0.46 18.33
C ARG A 50 5.29 1.71 18.45
N SER A 51 4.01 1.51 18.72
CA SER A 51 3.04 2.58 18.98
C SER A 51 2.09 2.09 20.07
N GLY A 52 2.07 2.79 21.20
CA GLY A 52 1.18 2.44 22.32
C GLY A 52 1.36 0.99 22.79
N ASN A 53 0.27 0.24 22.85
CA ASN A 53 0.24 -1.15 23.33
C ASN A 53 0.47 -2.20 22.25
N ALA A 54 0.82 -1.79 21.00
CA ALA A 54 0.92 -2.73 19.87
C ALA A 54 1.93 -3.86 20.12
N ALA A 55 3.11 -3.55 20.67
CA ALA A 55 4.12 -4.56 20.98
C ALA A 55 3.61 -5.59 22.00
N LYS A 56 2.90 -5.15 23.05
CA LYS A 56 2.30 -6.04 24.04
C LYS A 56 1.22 -6.92 23.40
N ALA A 57 0.31 -6.34 22.64
CA ALA A 57 -0.74 -7.08 21.95
C ALA A 57 -0.18 -8.15 20.99
N LEU A 58 0.90 -7.83 20.28
CA LEU A 58 1.56 -8.80 19.39
C LEU A 58 2.27 -9.91 20.16
N ALA A 59 2.85 -9.62 21.32
CA ALA A 59 3.49 -10.63 22.18
C ALA A 59 2.48 -11.62 22.79
N GLU A 60 1.23 -11.19 22.95
CA GLU A 60 0.13 -12.01 23.48
C GLU A 60 -0.56 -12.87 22.40
N LEU A 61 -0.24 -12.65 21.10
CA LEU A 61 -0.81 -13.45 20.02
C LEU A 61 -0.32 -14.89 20.06
N THR A 62 -1.26 -15.82 19.82
CA THR A 62 -0.90 -17.22 19.64
C THR A 62 0.05 -17.40 18.45
N PRO A 63 1.09 -18.26 18.56
CA PRO A 63 1.97 -18.58 17.42
C PRO A 63 1.21 -19.10 16.19
N ALA A 64 0.03 -19.69 16.39
CA ALA A 64 -0.85 -20.14 15.31
C ALA A 64 -1.25 -19.00 14.37
N ALA A 65 -1.31 -17.75 14.80
CA ALA A 65 -1.61 -16.60 13.94
C ALA A 65 -0.67 -16.51 12.72
N LYS A 66 0.57 -17.00 12.85
CA LYS A 66 1.56 -17.00 11.77
C LYS A 66 1.47 -18.18 10.81
N THR A 67 0.71 -19.22 11.16
CA THR A 67 0.70 -20.50 10.41
C THR A 67 -0.66 -20.90 9.87
N VAL A 68 -1.77 -20.50 10.50
CA VAL A 68 -3.12 -20.81 10.01
C VAL A 68 -3.34 -20.26 8.59
N PRO A 69 -4.12 -20.95 7.74
CA PRO A 69 -4.55 -20.39 6.46
C PRO A 69 -5.18 -19.01 6.66
N LEU A 70 -4.77 -18.04 5.86
CA LEU A 70 -5.24 -16.66 5.96
C LEU A 70 -5.82 -16.19 4.64
N VAL A 71 -7.02 -15.64 4.72
CA VAL A 71 -7.68 -14.93 3.62
C VAL A 71 -7.83 -13.47 4.02
N VAL A 72 -7.58 -12.58 3.09
CA VAL A 72 -7.77 -11.13 3.24
C VAL A 72 -8.84 -10.67 2.25
N LEU A 73 -9.89 -10.01 2.75
CA LEU A 73 -10.92 -9.41 1.92
C LEU A 73 -10.58 -7.94 1.67
N ILE A 74 -10.61 -7.53 0.41
CA ILE A 74 -10.38 -6.14 -0.02
C ILE A 74 -11.45 -5.70 -1.01
N ASN A 75 -11.69 -4.39 -1.09
CA ASN A 75 -12.53 -3.80 -2.14
C ASN A 75 -12.02 -2.40 -2.54
N SER A 76 -12.72 -1.73 -3.45
CA SER A 76 -12.34 -0.41 -3.96
C SER A 76 -12.20 0.68 -2.88
N SER A 77 -12.74 0.47 -1.69
CA SER A 77 -12.62 1.39 -0.54
C SER A 77 -11.50 1.00 0.43
N SER A 78 -10.80 -0.12 0.21
CA SER A 78 -9.58 -0.47 0.93
C SER A 78 -8.44 0.42 0.48
N ALA A 79 -7.87 1.25 1.38
CA ALA A 79 -6.92 2.28 0.98
C ALA A 79 -5.72 2.42 1.92
N SER A 80 -4.59 2.95 1.42
CA SER A 80 -3.45 3.41 2.22
C SER A 80 -2.86 2.30 3.12
N ALA A 81 -2.98 2.40 4.45
CA ALA A 81 -2.47 1.41 5.41
C ALA A 81 -3.03 0.00 5.16
N SER A 82 -4.30 -0.11 4.77
CA SER A 82 -4.93 -1.41 4.43
C SER A 82 -4.30 -2.02 3.18
N GLU A 83 -3.91 -1.19 2.20
CA GLU A 83 -3.19 -1.64 1.01
C GLU A 83 -1.76 -2.10 1.34
N ILE A 84 -1.12 -1.48 2.32
CA ILE A 84 0.19 -1.92 2.83
C ILE A 84 0.07 -3.32 3.44
N VAL A 85 -0.93 -3.55 4.28
CA VAL A 85 -1.19 -4.88 4.89
C VAL A 85 -1.48 -5.92 3.82
N ALA A 86 -2.44 -5.63 2.92
CA ALA A 86 -2.83 -6.55 1.86
C ALA A 86 -1.64 -6.89 0.95
N GLY A 87 -0.91 -5.87 0.47
CA GLY A 87 0.25 -6.04 -0.40
C GLY A 87 1.40 -6.80 0.25
N ALA A 88 1.67 -6.54 1.55
CA ALA A 88 2.70 -7.28 2.27
C ALA A 88 2.34 -8.76 2.42
N LEU A 89 1.12 -9.06 2.83
CA LEU A 89 0.67 -10.45 3.01
C LEU A 89 0.61 -11.21 1.69
N GLN A 90 0.22 -10.54 0.59
CA GLN A 90 0.20 -11.13 -0.75
C GLN A 90 1.62 -11.41 -1.26
N ASP A 91 2.52 -10.43 -1.20
CA ASP A 91 3.89 -10.58 -1.72
C ASP A 91 4.67 -11.69 -1.00
N HIS A 92 4.44 -11.84 0.32
CA HIS A 92 5.00 -12.95 1.08
C HIS A 92 4.26 -14.28 0.91
N LYS A 93 3.21 -14.33 0.08
CA LYS A 93 2.35 -15.52 -0.09
C LYS A 93 1.78 -16.03 1.25
N ARG A 94 1.62 -15.11 2.19
CA ARG A 94 1.10 -15.44 3.52
C ARG A 94 -0.42 -15.55 3.54
N ALA A 95 -1.08 -14.81 2.67
CA ALA A 95 -2.53 -14.79 2.53
C ALA A 95 -2.96 -14.84 1.07
N VAL A 96 -4.17 -15.34 0.85
CA VAL A 96 -4.89 -15.19 -0.41
C VAL A 96 -5.81 -13.98 -0.31
N LEU A 97 -5.76 -13.09 -1.28
CA LEU A 97 -6.59 -11.90 -1.34
C LEU A 97 -7.84 -12.16 -2.19
N LEU A 98 -9.01 -11.88 -1.62
CA LEU A 98 -10.31 -12.00 -2.31
C LEU A 98 -11.01 -10.64 -2.35
N GLY A 99 -11.79 -10.39 -3.39
CA GLY A 99 -12.65 -9.21 -3.51
C GLY A 99 -12.44 -8.42 -4.78
N ASP A 100 -12.34 -7.10 -4.69
CA ASP A 100 -12.05 -6.20 -5.81
C ASP A 100 -10.75 -5.45 -5.57
N ARG A 101 -10.20 -4.88 -6.65
CA ARG A 101 -9.00 -4.05 -6.61
C ARG A 101 -9.17 -2.90 -5.62
N SER A 102 -8.16 -2.67 -4.80
CA SER A 102 -8.14 -1.61 -3.81
C SER A 102 -8.02 -0.20 -4.43
N PHE A 103 -8.13 0.83 -3.61
CA PHE A 103 -8.23 2.24 -4.01
C PHE A 103 -7.00 2.75 -4.78
N GLY A 104 -5.79 2.44 -4.34
CA GLY A 104 -4.55 2.88 -4.98
C GLY A 104 -3.87 4.09 -4.34
N LYS A 105 -4.06 4.34 -3.05
CA LYS A 105 -3.42 5.44 -2.33
C LYS A 105 -2.02 5.07 -1.87
N GLY A 106 -1.05 5.26 -2.75
CA GLY A 106 0.37 4.97 -2.52
C GLY A 106 1.21 6.20 -2.17
N SER A 107 0.61 7.35 -1.86
CA SER A 107 1.33 8.57 -1.49
C SER A 107 1.56 8.70 0.02
N VAL A 108 2.79 9.07 0.40
CA VAL A 108 3.17 9.41 1.78
C VAL A 108 2.98 10.91 1.98
N GLN A 109 2.17 11.27 2.96
CA GLN A 109 1.91 12.66 3.29
C GLN A 109 2.55 13.02 4.64
N THR A 110 3.33 14.10 4.65
CA THR A 110 3.97 14.66 5.84
C THR A 110 3.31 15.97 6.20
N ILE A 111 3.03 16.17 7.47
CA ILE A 111 2.54 17.44 8.01
C ILE A 111 3.73 18.20 8.57
N LEU A 112 4.02 19.34 7.99
CA LEU A 112 5.08 20.26 8.47
C LEU A 112 4.41 21.35 9.30
N PRO A 113 4.65 21.38 10.64
CA PRO A 113 4.14 22.47 11.47
C PRO A 113 4.89 23.76 11.16
N MET A 114 4.16 24.85 11.01
CA MET A 114 4.69 26.20 10.82
C MET A 114 4.05 27.11 11.85
N THR A 115 4.87 27.89 12.56
CA THR A 115 4.40 28.83 13.58
C THR A 115 4.41 30.25 13.03
N PHE A 116 3.27 30.92 13.10
CA PHE A 116 3.10 32.32 12.73
C PHE A 116 2.56 33.09 13.97
N GLY A 117 3.43 33.81 14.65
CA GLY A 117 3.12 34.42 15.94
C GLY A 117 2.72 33.34 16.96
N GLU A 118 1.53 33.45 17.56
CA GLU A 118 1.03 32.48 18.54
C GLU A 118 0.25 31.29 17.90
N LYS A 119 0.08 31.26 16.58
CA LYS A 119 -0.67 30.24 15.87
C LYS A 119 0.25 29.23 15.21
N THR A 120 -0.02 27.95 15.42
CA THR A 120 0.61 26.85 14.68
C THR A 120 -0.37 26.33 13.62
N VAL A 121 0.08 26.30 12.36
CA VAL A 121 -0.63 25.73 11.22
C VAL A 121 0.18 24.55 10.67
N GLY A 122 -0.50 23.63 10.03
CA GLY A 122 0.17 22.48 9.38
C GLY A 122 0.09 22.56 7.87
N VAL A 123 1.23 22.46 7.19
CA VAL A 123 1.26 22.27 5.73
C VAL A 123 1.40 20.78 5.44
N LYS A 124 0.42 20.22 4.74
CA LYS A 124 0.38 18.81 4.36
C LYS A 124 0.95 18.65 2.96
N LEU A 125 2.06 17.96 2.84
CA LEU A 125 2.77 17.75 1.58
C LEU A 125 2.96 16.26 1.29
N THR A 126 2.87 15.88 0.02
CA THR A 126 3.30 14.55 -0.43
C THR A 126 4.81 14.53 -0.58
N THR A 127 5.50 13.70 0.21
CA THR A 127 6.96 13.65 0.28
C THR A 127 7.56 12.38 -0.29
N ALA A 128 6.80 11.29 -0.35
CA ALA A 128 7.29 9.99 -0.81
C ALA A 128 6.14 9.12 -1.33
N ARG A 129 6.48 7.91 -1.79
CA ARG A 129 5.54 6.88 -2.23
C ARG A 129 5.79 5.57 -1.53
N TYR A 130 4.70 4.79 -1.36
CA TYR A 130 4.73 3.43 -0.83
C TYR A 130 4.97 2.40 -1.93
N TYR A 131 5.77 1.39 -1.58
CA TYR A 131 6.02 0.21 -2.42
C TYR A 131 5.88 -1.05 -1.56
N THR A 132 5.26 -2.07 -2.13
CA THR A 132 5.14 -3.38 -1.48
C THR A 132 6.51 -4.07 -1.36
N PRO A 133 6.66 -5.16 -0.60
CA PRO A 133 7.93 -5.90 -0.49
C PRO A 133 8.53 -6.31 -1.83
N SER A 134 7.71 -6.67 -2.82
CA SER A 134 8.18 -6.98 -4.18
C SER A 134 8.57 -5.76 -5.01
N GLY A 135 8.43 -4.54 -4.47
CA GLY A 135 8.75 -3.28 -5.16
C GLY A 135 7.63 -2.75 -6.06
N ARG A 136 6.42 -3.31 -6.01
CA ARG A 136 5.26 -2.78 -6.74
C ARG A 136 4.82 -1.45 -6.13
N SER A 137 4.57 -0.44 -6.98
CA SER A 137 3.98 0.83 -6.54
C SER A 137 2.48 0.67 -6.33
N ILE A 138 1.99 1.09 -5.15
CA ILE A 138 0.56 1.12 -4.82
C ILE A 138 -0.15 2.29 -5.53
N GLN A 139 0.57 3.41 -5.77
CA GLN A 139 -0.01 4.66 -6.28
C GLN A 139 -0.76 4.47 -7.59
N ALA A 140 -2.02 4.90 -7.62
CA ALA A 140 -2.95 4.85 -8.75
C ALA A 140 -3.23 3.43 -9.32
N ARG A 141 -2.62 2.39 -8.74
CA ARG A 141 -2.80 0.98 -9.14
C ARG A 141 -3.63 0.19 -8.15
N GLY A 142 -3.42 0.45 -6.86
CA GLY A 142 -3.97 -0.39 -5.80
C GLY A 142 -3.31 -1.77 -5.71
N ILE A 143 -3.94 -2.62 -4.92
CA ILE A 143 -3.62 -4.03 -4.78
C ILE A 143 -4.71 -4.82 -5.51
N GLU A 144 -4.31 -5.66 -6.45
CA GLU A 144 -5.22 -6.57 -7.14
C GLU A 144 -5.42 -7.84 -6.29
N PRO A 145 -6.67 -8.30 -6.10
CA PRO A 145 -6.92 -9.55 -5.40
C PRO A 145 -6.42 -10.74 -6.23
N ASP A 146 -6.14 -11.85 -5.57
CA ASP A 146 -5.81 -13.11 -6.24
C ASP A 146 -7.06 -13.72 -6.91
N PHE A 147 -8.24 -13.48 -6.34
CA PHE A 147 -9.53 -13.86 -6.91
C PHE A 147 -10.52 -12.71 -6.78
N TYR A 148 -11.12 -12.34 -7.90
CA TYR A 148 -12.18 -11.34 -7.92
C TYR A 148 -13.49 -11.96 -7.44
N VAL A 149 -14.08 -11.36 -6.43
CA VAL A 149 -15.33 -11.79 -5.80
C VAL A 149 -16.12 -10.55 -5.40
N ASP A 150 -17.39 -10.51 -5.71
CA ASP A 150 -18.27 -9.44 -5.27
C ASP A 150 -18.41 -9.39 -3.74
N ASP A 151 -18.65 -8.21 -3.19
CA ASP A 151 -18.82 -7.99 -1.74
C ASP A 151 -20.01 -8.80 -1.17
N THR A 152 -21.02 -9.02 -2.00
CA THR A 152 -22.22 -9.79 -1.65
C THR A 152 -22.71 -10.62 -2.84
N PRO A 153 -23.57 -11.65 -2.62
CA PRO A 153 -24.18 -12.40 -3.71
C PRO A 153 -25.05 -11.56 -4.67
N LYS A 154 -25.36 -10.31 -4.30
CA LYS A 154 -26.13 -9.36 -5.12
C LYS A 154 -25.24 -8.35 -5.84
N GLY A 155 -23.94 -8.51 -5.79
CA GLY A 155 -22.94 -7.59 -6.32
C GLY A 155 -22.20 -6.81 -5.23
N ASN A 156 -21.38 -5.87 -5.65
CA ASN A 156 -20.58 -5.05 -4.75
C ASN A 156 -21.45 -4.05 -3.96
N PHE A 157 -20.96 -3.65 -2.78
CA PHE A 157 -21.62 -2.59 -2.03
C PHE A 157 -21.73 -1.33 -2.90
N PRO A 158 -22.82 -0.55 -2.78
CA PRO A 158 -22.96 0.72 -3.46
C PRO A 158 -22.03 1.74 -2.84
N THR A 159 -20.74 1.55 -3.01
CA THR A 159 -19.69 2.50 -2.65
C THR A 159 -19.38 3.37 -3.86
N PHE A 160 -18.94 4.59 -3.65
CA PHE A 160 -18.36 5.39 -4.72
C PHE A 160 -17.17 4.62 -5.27
N GLN A 161 -17.31 4.06 -6.46
CA GLN A 161 -16.24 3.33 -7.15
C GLN A 161 -15.16 4.29 -7.71
N VAL A 162 -14.87 5.37 -6.98
CA VAL A 162 -13.80 6.31 -7.31
C VAL A 162 -12.52 5.76 -6.75
N ARG A 163 -11.54 5.56 -7.60
CA ARG A 163 -10.18 5.17 -7.24
C ARG A 163 -9.23 6.37 -7.27
N GLU A 164 -8.06 6.23 -6.71
CA GLU A 164 -7.02 7.28 -6.78
C GLU A 164 -6.73 7.72 -8.22
N ALA A 165 -6.74 6.77 -9.17
CA ALA A 165 -6.52 7.04 -10.59
C ALA A 165 -7.60 7.92 -11.24
N ASP A 166 -8.80 7.97 -10.66
CA ASP A 166 -9.94 8.72 -11.18
C ASP A 166 -9.99 10.16 -10.63
N LEU A 167 -9.17 10.45 -9.63
CA LEU A 167 -9.13 11.77 -9.02
C LEU A 167 -8.42 12.79 -9.91
N ALA A 168 -8.99 13.99 -10.04
CA ALA A 168 -8.31 15.10 -10.70
C ALA A 168 -6.97 15.40 -9.98
N HIS A 169 -5.90 15.53 -10.77
CA HIS A 169 -4.54 15.83 -10.27
C HIS A 169 -3.92 14.75 -9.37
N HIS A 170 -4.33 13.47 -9.50
CA HIS A 170 -3.66 12.37 -8.81
C HIS A 170 -2.20 12.24 -9.26
N LEU A 171 -1.35 11.66 -8.42
CA LEU A 171 0.03 11.36 -8.77
C LEU A 171 0.07 10.12 -9.69
N ALA A 172 0.59 10.28 -10.91
CA ALA A 172 0.77 9.17 -11.83
C ALA A 172 1.70 8.09 -11.25
N ASN A 173 1.48 6.84 -11.66
CA ASN A 173 2.37 5.75 -11.31
C ASN A 173 3.66 5.83 -12.15
N GLN A 174 4.81 5.98 -11.49
CA GLN A 174 6.10 6.09 -12.19
C GLN A 174 6.52 4.80 -12.91
N GLN A 175 6.01 3.65 -12.49
CA GLN A 175 6.32 2.37 -13.13
C GLN A 175 5.61 2.23 -14.47
N ASP A 176 4.43 2.84 -14.61
CA ASP A 176 3.68 2.85 -15.88
C ASP A 176 4.32 3.82 -16.88
N ALA A 177 4.78 4.98 -16.43
CA ALA A 177 5.51 5.92 -17.27
C ALA A 177 6.79 5.30 -17.87
N LYS A 178 7.57 4.57 -17.05
CA LYS A 178 8.77 3.86 -17.52
C LYS A 178 8.48 2.71 -18.48
N LYS A 179 7.33 2.05 -18.38
CA LYS A 179 6.90 1.04 -19.34
C LYS A 179 6.57 1.68 -20.69
N SER A 180 5.75 2.72 -20.69
CA SER A 180 5.39 3.46 -21.89
C SER A 180 6.61 3.99 -22.65
N ASP A 181 7.63 4.50 -21.94
CA ASP A 181 8.86 4.99 -22.58
C ASP A 181 9.72 3.83 -23.16
N LYS A 182 9.75 2.67 -22.50
CA LYS A 182 10.43 1.48 -23.04
C LYS A 182 9.71 0.91 -24.25
N ASP A 183 8.39 0.86 -24.22
CA ASP A 183 7.58 0.36 -25.34
C ASP A 183 7.72 1.28 -26.56
N LYS A 184 7.68 2.60 -26.37
CA LYS A 184 7.93 3.58 -27.43
C LYS A 184 9.35 3.49 -28.00
N LYS A 185 10.35 3.22 -27.16
CA LYS A 185 11.73 3.04 -27.62
C LYS A 185 11.91 1.74 -28.39
N ALA A 186 11.27 0.66 -27.98
CA ALA A 186 11.27 -0.61 -28.69
C ALA A 186 10.55 -0.51 -30.03
N GLU A 187 9.43 0.21 -30.12
CA GLU A 187 8.74 0.49 -31.39
C GLU A 187 9.60 1.36 -32.32
N ALA A 188 10.29 2.37 -31.80
CA ALA A 188 11.17 3.21 -32.60
C ALA A 188 12.42 2.46 -33.12
N GLU A 189 12.93 1.49 -32.36
CA GLU A 189 14.04 0.63 -32.76
C GLU A 189 13.60 -0.50 -33.73
N ALA A 190 12.29 -0.80 -33.81
CA ALA A 190 11.71 -1.85 -34.66
C ALA A 190 11.26 -1.36 -36.04
N LEU A 191 11.35 -0.06 -36.33
CA LEU A 191 11.06 0.47 -37.68
C LEU A 191 12.17 0.00 -38.62
N PRO A 192 11.85 -0.71 -39.73
CA PRO A 192 12.85 -1.07 -40.70
C PRO A 192 13.41 0.21 -41.36
N TYR A 193 14.72 0.25 -41.48
CA TYR A 193 15.38 1.20 -42.40
C TYR A 193 14.86 0.89 -43.78
N ASP A 194 14.08 1.82 -44.39
CA ASP A 194 13.81 1.79 -45.80
C ASP A 194 15.07 2.23 -46.54
N ASP A 195 15.59 1.31 -47.36
CA ASP A 195 16.64 1.55 -48.36
C ASP A 195 16.10 2.42 -49.54
#